data_07440b4f9bbfc71d6f3fa42e082cecf9
#
_entry.id   07440b4f9bbfc71d6f3fa42e082cecf9
#
_cell.length_a   1.000
_cell.length_b   1.000
_cell.length_c   1.000
_cell.angle_alpha   90.00
_cell.angle_beta   90.00
_cell.angle_gamma   90.00
#
_symmetry.space_group_name_H-M   'P 1'
#
loop_
_entity.id
_entity.type
_entity.pdbx_description
1 polymer ?
#
loop_
_entity_poly.entity_id
_entity_poly.type
_entity_poly.pdbx_seq_one_letter_code
_entity_poly.pdbx_strand_id
1 'polypeptide(L)'
;MRVPVAEPNWKRLPSGWRRKAICGIRQDFTFSAPGRLSTGPIDFGRGACLGKWICEKRSSSQGQKLIYIPVPGAFSPRFLIATNRLIPAERTDPLSLLRLQYHQYLAEVRGFSEQTLKHHESTVTDFLSRGVSPDRGLSGLTAADVEVYLRFKSKENNRQSLQHVVAHLRAFLRFCGEHRKAPAGLDIIDTPRVYRGELPPRALDWTIVRQLLASIRRRGPRDWRDYAILHLMAYYGLRPSEVATLRLDAIDWEARTLRVEQRKTRSILVLPVASQTLRLLHRYLQIARPDSDSPQLFLRIRSPIKAMKHYGVIDVFNYRARKSGLPLKGASSYALRHAFAMRLLRRGVGIKAIGDLLGHRSLEATCVYLRIDIDMLRPVALPVPGIAALRGGDND
;
A
#
# COMPACT_ATOMS: atom_id res chain seq x y z
N MET A 1 15.08 -13.75 -36.05
CA MET A 1 13.67 -14.11 -35.96
C MET A 1 12.95 -13.01 -35.19
N ARG A 2 12.06 -12.24 -35.83
CA ARG A 2 11.27 -11.19 -35.19
C ARG A 2 10.02 -11.84 -34.61
N VAL A 3 9.86 -11.76 -33.28
CA VAL A 3 8.64 -12.21 -32.60
C VAL A 3 7.50 -11.25 -33.00
N PRO A 4 6.34 -11.73 -33.48
CA PRO A 4 5.23 -10.86 -33.85
C PRO A 4 4.67 -10.20 -32.58
N VAL A 5 4.60 -8.87 -32.59
CA VAL A 5 3.93 -8.08 -31.56
C VAL A 5 2.43 -8.38 -31.66
N ALA A 6 1.87 -9.01 -30.63
CA ALA A 6 0.43 -9.30 -30.56
C ALA A 6 -0.35 -7.98 -30.60
N GLU A 7 -1.34 -7.90 -31.49
CA GLU A 7 -2.24 -6.74 -31.60
C GLU A 7 -2.95 -6.48 -30.25
N PRO A 8 -3.10 -5.22 -29.86
CA PRO A 8 -3.71 -4.88 -28.58
C PRO A 8 -5.19 -5.30 -28.54
N ASN A 9 -5.56 -5.99 -27.48
CA ASN A 9 -6.84 -6.68 -27.25
C ASN A 9 -8.09 -5.77 -27.28
N TRP A 10 -7.95 -4.44 -27.39
CA TRP A 10 -9.07 -3.50 -27.50
C TRP A 10 -9.84 -3.63 -28.84
N LYS A 11 -9.22 -4.19 -29.88
CA LYS A 11 -9.90 -4.45 -31.16
C LYS A 11 -10.98 -5.54 -31.06
N ARG A 12 -10.99 -6.32 -29.99
CA ARG A 12 -11.98 -7.36 -29.68
C ARG A 12 -13.17 -6.89 -28.83
N LEU A 13 -13.28 -5.60 -28.57
CA LEU A 13 -14.42 -5.05 -27.83
C LEU A 13 -15.68 -5.03 -28.72
N PRO A 14 -16.89 -5.23 -28.13
CA PRO A 14 -18.15 -5.16 -28.86
C PRO A 14 -18.30 -3.83 -29.61
N SER A 15 -19.02 -3.84 -30.76
CA SER A 15 -19.05 -2.75 -31.74
C SER A 15 -19.40 -1.35 -31.22
N GLY A 16 -20.10 -1.26 -30.08
CA GLY A 16 -20.38 0.01 -29.40
C GLY A 16 -19.16 0.67 -28.75
N TRP A 17 -18.06 -0.05 -28.54
CA TRP A 17 -16.83 0.43 -27.91
C TRP A 17 -15.85 1.06 -28.91
N ARG A 18 -15.92 0.61 -30.16
CA ARG A 18 -15.05 1.13 -31.23
C ARG A 18 -15.32 2.60 -31.56
N ARG A 19 -16.56 3.08 -31.40
CA ARG A 19 -16.91 4.46 -31.71
C ARG A 19 -16.37 5.47 -30.69
N LYS A 20 -16.24 5.09 -29.40
CA LYS A 20 -15.65 5.98 -28.38
C LYS A 20 -14.11 6.00 -28.40
N ALA A 21 -13.46 4.93 -28.86
CA ALA A 21 -12.01 4.90 -29.02
C ALA A 21 -11.50 5.65 -30.27
N ILE A 22 -12.36 5.87 -31.26
CA ILE A 22 -12.01 6.52 -32.56
C ILE A 22 -12.40 8.01 -32.54
N CYS A 23 -13.32 8.45 -31.70
CA CYS A 23 -13.79 9.86 -31.68
C CYS A 23 -12.87 10.80 -30.90
N GLY A 24 -11.79 10.31 -30.27
CA GLY A 24 -10.78 11.12 -29.56
C GLY A 24 -9.56 11.55 -30.41
N ILE A 25 -9.52 11.19 -31.69
CA ILE A 25 -8.39 11.53 -32.57
C ILE A 25 -8.95 12.30 -33.79
N ARG A 26 -9.43 13.49 -33.59
CA ARG A 26 -9.50 14.59 -34.56
C ARG A 26 -10.15 15.81 -33.90
N GLN A 27 -9.35 16.64 -33.29
CA GLN A 27 -9.55 18.09 -33.32
C GLN A 27 -8.18 18.70 -33.59
N ASP A 28 -8.05 19.16 -34.80
CA ASP A 28 -6.89 19.85 -35.34
C ASP A 28 -6.64 21.14 -34.55
N PHE A 29 -5.55 21.20 -33.83
CA PHE A 29 -4.95 22.45 -33.44
C PHE A 29 -3.97 22.85 -34.56
N THR A 30 -4.44 23.70 -35.46
CA THR A 30 -3.58 24.47 -36.35
C THR A 30 -2.76 25.45 -35.52
N PHE A 31 -1.52 25.09 -35.24
CA PHE A 31 -0.52 26.03 -34.75
C PHE A 31 0.07 26.75 -35.95
N SER A 32 -0.28 28.05 -36.13
CA SER A 32 0.45 28.97 -36.97
C SER A 32 1.87 29.11 -36.41
N ALA A 33 2.84 28.79 -37.21
CA ALA A 33 4.26 28.96 -36.90
C ALA A 33 4.62 30.46 -36.91
N PRO A 34 5.27 30.96 -35.85
CA PRO A 34 6.08 32.16 -35.96
C PRO A 34 7.53 31.80 -36.15
N GLY A 35 8.13 32.44 -37.10
CA GLY A 35 9.48 32.78 -37.42
C GLY A 35 10.64 32.04 -36.78
N ARG A 36 11.57 31.65 -37.64
CA ARG A 36 12.93 31.19 -37.33
C ARG A 36 13.58 32.07 -36.26
N LEU A 37 13.91 31.49 -35.13
CA LEU A 37 14.84 32.09 -34.18
C LEU A 37 16.23 31.59 -34.49
N SER A 38 17.12 32.53 -34.81
CA SER A 38 18.54 32.35 -35.01
C SER A 38 19.22 31.80 -33.76
N THR A 39 20.01 30.75 -33.94
CA THR A 39 20.95 30.23 -32.93
C THR A 39 22.15 31.16 -32.83
N GLY A 40 22.08 32.16 -31.95
CA GLY A 40 23.23 32.92 -31.50
C GLY A 40 23.40 32.73 -29.98
N PRO A 41 24.62 32.73 -29.44
CA PRO A 41 24.84 32.62 -28.01
C PRO A 41 24.26 33.88 -27.34
N ILE A 42 23.32 33.70 -26.44
CA ILE A 42 22.77 34.79 -25.64
C ILE A 42 23.76 35.05 -24.51
N ASP A 43 24.50 36.13 -24.65
CA ASP A 43 25.36 36.68 -23.60
C ASP A 43 24.45 37.28 -22.51
N PHE A 44 24.38 36.61 -21.38
CA PHE A 44 23.69 37.12 -20.19
C PHE A 44 24.62 38.12 -19.49
N GLY A 45 24.55 39.38 -19.90
CA GLY A 45 25.13 40.49 -19.20
C GLY A 45 24.79 40.46 -17.71
N ARG A 46 25.79 40.75 -16.88
CA ARG A 46 25.67 40.88 -15.41
C ARG A 46 24.51 41.83 -15.07
N GLY A 47 23.37 41.29 -14.63
CA GLY A 47 22.22 42.08 -14.24
C GLY A 47 20.87 41.42 -14.24
N ALA A 48 20.74 40.14 -14.61
CA ALA A 48 19.46 39.46 -14.45
C ALA A 48 19.20 39.20 -12.98
N CYS A 49 18.29 39.99 -12.39
CA CYS A 49 17.76 39.81 -11.06
C CYS A 49 17.22 38.40 -10.86
N LEU A 50 18.02 37.52 -10.26
CA LEU A 50 17.52 36.37 -9.54
C LEU A 50 16.55 36.95 -8.50
N GLY A 51 15.25 36.68 -8.69
CA GLY A 51 14.20 37.24 -7.86
C GLY A 51 14.58 37.14 -6.39
N LYS A 52 14.49 38.24 -5.67
CA LYS A 52 14.85 38.35 -4.25
C LYS A 52 14.06 37.31 -3.48
N TRP A 53 14.74 36.29 -2.98
CA TRP A 53 14.23 35.36 -2.00
C TRP A 53 14.23 36.07 -0.65
N ILE A 54 13.07 36.48 -0.17
CA ILE A 54 12.95 37.03 1.17
C ILE A 54 12.90 35.84 2.12
N CYS A 55 14.03 35.57 2.77
CA CYS A 55 14.12 34.60 3.84
C CYS A 55 13.74 35.30 5.14
N GLU A 56 12.47 35.29 5.51
CA GLU A 56 12.07 35.74 6.86
C GLU A 56 12.39 34.65 7.88
N LYS A 57 13.39 34.90 8.70
CA LYS A 57 13.69 34.11 9.89
C LYS A 57 12.67 34.46 10.97
N ARG A 58 11.59 33.70 11.10
CA ARG A 58 10.80 33.71 12.34
C ARG A 58 11.35 32.65 13.26
N SER A 59 11.92 33.06 14.38
CA SER A 59 12.34 32.18 15.47
C SER A 59 11.06 31.69 16.18
N SER A 60 10.73 30.45 16.03
CA SER A 60 9.84 29.74 16.95
C SER A 60 10.63 28.60 17.58
N SER A 61 10.35 28.33 18.84
CA SER A 61 11.03 27.34 19.70
C SER A 61 10.89 25.86 19.23
N GLN A 62 10.48 25.65 17.99
CA GLN A 62 10.39 24.36 17.34
C GLN A 62 10.90 24.48 15.90
N GLY A 63 12.16 24.10 15.69
CA GLY A 63 12.81 23.83 14.41
C GLY A 63 12.50 24.82 13.27
N GLN A 64 13.54 25.40 12.67
CA GLN A 64 13.43 26.32 11.53
C GLN A 64 12.67 25.68 10.35
N LYS A 65 11.39 25.98 10.22
CA LYS A 65 10.62 25.73 9.00
C LYS A 65 10.83 26.90 8.04
N LEU A 66 11.53 26.65 6.95
CA LEU A 66 11.55 27.55 5.79
C LEU A 66 10.13 27.58 5.17
N ILE A 67 9.44 28.68 5.36
CA ILE A 67 8.14 28.92 4.70
C ILE A 67 8.45 29.47 3.32
N TYR A 68 8.07 28.72 2.30
CA TYR A 68 8.15 29.13 0.90
C TYR A 68 6.96 30.03 0.57
N ILE A 69 7.23 31.30 0.27
CA ILE A 69 6.23 32.23 -0.29
C ILE A 69 6.48 32.27 -1.81
N PRO A 70 5.58 31.76 -2.66
CA PRO A 70 5.77 31.82 -4.10
C PRO A 70 5.59 33.26 -4.57
N VAL A 71 6.65 33.81 -5.18
CA VAL A 71 6.56 35.07 -5.92
C VAL A 71 5.95 34.76 -7.28
N PRO A 72 4.94 35.52 -7.77
CA PRO A 72 4.38 35.35 -9.11
C PRO A 72 5.48 35.43 -10.18
N GLY A 73 5.60 34.38 -11.01
CA GLY A 73 6.63 34.29 -12.06
C GLY A 73 7.88 33.50 -11.68
N ALA A 74 8.06 33.06 -10.44
CA ALA A 74 9.18 32.20 -10.05
C ALA A 74 8.88 30.71 -10.32
N PHE A 75 9.78 30.02 -10.99
CA PHE A 75 9.65 28.57 -11.19
C PHE A 75 9.77 27.81 -9.89
N SER A 76 8.90 26.82 -9.69
CA SER A 76 8.96 25.94 -8.52
C SER A 76 10.34 25.30 -8.38
N PRO A 77 10.94 25.20 -7.16
CA PRO A 77 12.20 24.50 -6.95
C PRO A 77 12.19 23.07 -7.51
N ARG A 78 11.07 22.39 -7.47
CA ARG A 78 10.89 21.06 -8.08
C ARG A 78 11.04 21.09 -9.61
N PHE A 79 10.57 22.14 -10.26
CA PHE A 79 10.72 22.32 -11.70
C PHE A 79 12.19 22.59 -12.05
N LEU A 80 12.86 23.42 -11.27
CA LEU A 80 14.29 23.76 -11.49
C LEU A 80 15.19 22.54 -11.26
N ILE A 81 14.87 21.69 -10.27
CA ILE A 81 15.56 20.41 -10.04
C ILE A 81 15.29 19.45 -11.21
N ALA A 82 14.03 19.30 -11.63
CA ALA A 82 13.65 18.41 -12.73
C ALA A 82 14.26 18.82 -14.08
N THR A 83 14.55 20.11 -14.26
CA THR A 83 15.20 20.65 -15.47
C THR A 83 16.72 20.79 -15.34
N ASN A 84 17.31 20.26 -14.27
CA ASN A 84 18.76 20.34 -13.97
C ASN A 84 19.31 21.78 -13.87
N ARG A 85 18.42 22.77 -13.64
CA ARG A 85 18.79 24.18 -13.47
C ARG A 85 19.03 24.58 -12.01
N LEU A 86 18.61 23.73 -11.07
CA LEU A 86 18.92 23.85 -9.65
C LEU A 86 19.48 22.51 -9.21
N ILE A 87 20.76 22.46 -8.94
CA ILE A 87 21.39 21.34 -8.22
C ILE A 87 21.06 21.58 -6.75
N PRO A 88 20.31 20.70 -6.07
CA PRO A 88 20.11 20.83 -4.64
C PRO A 88 21.52 20.87 -4.01
N ALA A 89 21.79 21.84 -3.15
CA ALA A 89 23.00 21.78 -2.33
C ALA A 89 22.96 20.41 -1.65
N GLU A 90 23.92 19.55 -1.97
CA GLU A 90 24.06 18.28 -1.28
C GLU A 90 24.14 18.61 0.20
N ARG A 91 23.11 18.23 0.95
CA ARG A 91 23.21 18.26 2.39
C ARG A 91 24.26 17.22 2.74
N THR A 92 25.48 17.66 2.90
CA THR A 92 26.62 16.87 3.36
C THR A 92 26.50 16.52 4.85
N ASP A 93 25.27 16.44 5.35
CA ASP A 93 25.01 15.91 6.66
C ASP A 93 25.41 14.42 6.68
N PRO A 94 26.39 14.04 7.54
CA PRO A 94 26.88 12.67 7.63
C PRO A 94 25.77 11.64 7.85
N LEU A 95 24.70 12.00 8.53
CA LEU A 95 23.53 11.13 8.75
C LEU A 95 22.71 10.93 7.48
N SER A 96 22.62 11.95 6.63
CA SER A 96 21.93 11.84 5.33
C SER A 96 22.71 10.92 4.39
N LEU A 97 24.02 11.01 4.36
CA LEU A 97 24.88 10.12 3.58
C LEU A 97 24.79 8.68 4.08
N LEU A 98 24.83 8.47 5.39
CA LEU A 98 24.68 7.14 5.99
C LEU A 98 23.33 6.50 5.66
N ARG A 99 22.23 7.27 5.71
CA ARG A 99 20.90 6.79 5.32
C ARG A 99 20.87 6.35 3.85
N LEU A 100 21.52 7.12 2.96
CA LEU A 100 21.62 6.77 1.55
C LEU A 100 22.41 5.47 1.35
N GLN A 101 23.56 5.32 2.00
CA GLN A 101 24.38 4.11 1.95
C GLN A 101 23.60 2.88 2.47
N TYR A 102 22.89 3.03 3.58
CA TYR A 102 22.06 1.97 4.12
C TYR A 102 20.91 1.61 3.19
N HIS A 103 20.26 2.60 2.58
CA HIS A 103 19.20 2.37 1.58
C HIS A 103 19.72 1.58 0.38
N GLN A 104 20.88 1.95 -0.16
CA GLN A 104 21.54 1.24 -1.26
C GLN A 104 21.88 -0.20 -0.86
N TYR A 105 22.47 -0.41 0.31
CA TYR A 105 22.76 -1.74 0.84
C TYR A 105 21.49 -2.62 0.91
N LEU A 106 20.40 -2.10 1.42
CA LEU A 106 19.15 -2.84 1.50
C LEU A 106 18.55 -3.15 0.12
N ALA A 107 18.67 -2.23 -0.85
CA ALA A 107 18.15 -2.40 -2.19
C ALA A 107 18.98 -3.40 -3.00
N GLU A 108 20.29 -3.22 -3.01
CA GLU A 108 21.21 -3.92 -3.92
C GLU A 108 21.69 -5.26 -3.32
N VAL A 109 22.07 -5.27 -2.04
CA VAL A 109 22.63 -6.46 -1.41
C VAL A 109 21.51 -7.36 -0.83
N ARG A 110 20.49 -6.76 -0.20
CA ARG A 110 19.39 -7.51 0.42
C ARG A 110 18.19 -7.73 -0.49
N GLY A 111 18.11 -7.04 -1.62
CA GLY A 111 17.03 -7.17 -2.61
C GLY A 111 15.64 -6.81 -2.07
N PHE A 112 15.56 -5.87 -1.12
CA PHE A 112 14.29 -5.50 -0.49
C PHE A 112 13.38 -4.73 -1.45
N SER A 113 12.08 -4.93 -1.30
CA SER A 113 11.09 -4.19 -2.07
C SER A 113 11.05 -2.70 -1.65
N GLU A 114 10.65 -1.81 -2.57
CA GLU A 114 10.52 -0.36 -2.29
C GLU A 114 9.68 -0.07 -1.04
N GLN A 115 8.62 -0.86 -0.80
CA GLN A 115 7.79 -0.69 0.40
C GLN A 115 8.55 -1.07 1.68
N THR A 116 9.35 -2.14 1.64
CA THR A 116 10.20 -2.54 2.77
C THR A 116 11.27 -1.49 3.04
N LEU A 117 11.89 -0.96 1.97
CA LEU A 117 12.86 0.13 2.08
C LEU A 117 12.27 1.36 2.79
N LYS A 118 11.06 1.78 2.42
CA LYS A 118 10.35 2.89 3.07
C LYS A 118 10.09 2.65 4.56
N HIS A 119 9.78 1.42 4.95
CA HIS A 119 9.60 1.09 6.37
C HIS A 119 10.91 1.16 7.15
N HIS A 120 12.02 0.64 6.58
CA HIS A 120 13.35 0.79 7.17
C HIS A 120 13.73 2.26 7.30
N GLU A 121 13.58 3.04 6.23
CA GLU A 121 13.89 4.46 6.19
C GLU A 121 13.11 5.25 7.25
N SER A 122 11.81 4.98 7.38
CA SER A 122 10.97 5.61 8.41
C SER A 122 11.46 5.31 9.82
N THR A 123 11.78 4.03 10.12
CA THR A 123 12.28 3.62 11.43
C THR A 123 13.64 4.24 11.72
N VAL A 124 14.56 4.20 10.75
CA VAL A 124 15.92 4.75 10.92
C VAL A 124 15.88 6.26 11.09
N THR A 125 15.07 6.96 10.30
CA THR A 125 14.92 8.42 10.43
C THR A 125 14.39 8.82 11.80
N ASP A 126 13.38 8.11 12.31
CA ASP A 126 12.82 8.35 13.63
C ASP A 126 13.86 8.04 14.74
N PHE A 127 14.61 6.95 14.62
CA PHE A 127 15.66 6.59 15.55
C PHE A 127 16.79 7.63 15.57
N LEU A 128 17.29 8.02 14.41
CA LEU A 128 18.36 9.03 14.32
C LEU A 128 17.96 10.39 14.90
N SER A 129 16.67 10.72 14.81
CA SER A 129 16.16 12.00 15.34
C SER A 129 15.90 12.00 16.84
N ARG A 130 15.69 10.83 17.46
CA ARG A 130 15.25 10.70 18.86
C ARG A 130 16.20 9.92 19.74
N GLY A 131 16.87 8.91 19.18
CA GLY A 131 17.72 7.96 19.92
C GLY A 131 19.20 8.31 19.86
N VAL A 132 19.61 9.28 19.02
CA VAL A 132 21.01 9.68 18.88
C VAL A 132 21.17 11.10 19.40
N SER A 133 22.03 11.27 20.40
CA SER A 133 22.38 12.60 20.91
C SER A 133 23.19 13.39 19.88
N PRO A 134 22.82 14.65 19.58
CA PRO A 134 23.59 15.50 18.67
C PRO A 134 25.06 15.64 19.05
N ASP A 135 25.37 15.68 20.37
CA ASP A 135 26.72 15.92 20.88
C ASP A 135 27.62 14.69 20.74
N ARG A 136 27.09 13.48 20.91
CA ARG A 136 27.86 12.22 20.87
C ARG A 136 27.83 11.54 19.49
N GLY A 137 26.82 11.84 18.67
CA GLY A 137 26.65 11.22 17.39
C GLY A 137 26.45 9.69 17.48
N LEU A 138 26.59 9.01 16.35
CA LEU A 138 26.46 7.53 16.28
C LEU A 138 27.64 6.80 16.91
N SER A 139 28.83 7.39 16.90
CA SER A 139 30.03 6.78 17.48
C SER A 139 29.96 6.68 19.02
N GLY A 140 29.22 7.58 19.66
CA GLY A 140 28.98 7.56 21.09
C GLY A 140 27.67 6.86 21.51
N LEU A 141 27.02 6.15 20.59
CA LEU A 141 25.76 5.43 20.88
C LEU A 141 26.00 4.27 21.83
N THR A 142 25.13 4.13 22.82
CA THR A 142 25.17 3.05 23.82
C THR A 142 23.94 2.15 23.75
N ALA A 143 24.02 0.97 24.35
CA ALA A 143 22.86 0.07 24.48
C ALA A 143 21.71 0.74 25.27
N ALA A 144 22.02 1.56 26.26
CA ALA A 144 21.03 2.31 27.04
C ALA A 144 20.24 3.30 26.17
N ASP A 145 20.89 3.98 25.23
CA ASP A 145 20.21 4.89 24.29
C ASP A 145 19.21 4.14 23.40
N VAL A 146 19.60 2.94 22.93
CA VAL A 146 18.74 2.06 22.14
C VAL A 146 17.54 1.59 22.95
N GLU A 147 17.75 1.19 24.21
CA GLU A 147 16.65 0.78 25.10
C GLU A 147 15.68 1.93 25.39
N VAL A 148 16.17 3.14 25.67
CA VAL A 148 15.33 4.33 25.89
C VAL A 148 14.43 4.56 24.67
N TYR A 149 14.98 4.50 23.49
CA TYR A 149 14.20 4.63 22.24
C TYR A 149 13.14 3.52 22.13
N LEU A 150 13.49 2.26 22.40
CA LEU A 150 12.54 1.14 22.32
C LEU A 150 11.44 1.23 23.38
N ARG A 151 11.75 1.67 24.60
CA ARG A 151 10.76 1.96 25.63
C ARG A 151 9.79 3.06 25.22
N PHE A 152 10.28 4.08 24.53
CA PHE A 152 9.43 5.11 23.95
C PHE A 152 8.52 4.50 22.88
N LYS A 153 9.05 3.73 21.93
CA LYS A 153 8.28 3.09 20.87
C LYS A 153 7.28 2.04 21.37
N SER A 154 7.56 1.38 22.49
CA SER A 154 6.64 0.40 23.08
C SER A 154 5.34 1.03 23.60
N LYS A 155 5.36 2.30 23.99
CA LYS A 155 4.17 3.05 24.39
C LYS A 155 3.29 3.45 23.20
N GLU A 156 3.89 3.65 22.02
CA GLU A 156 3.19 4.08 20.82
C GLU A 156 2.69 2.90 19.97
N ASN A 157 3.30 1.73 20.08
CA ASN A 157 3.10 0.59 19.18
C ASN A 157 2.57 -0.63 19.93
N ASN A 158 1.74 -1.41 19.25
CA ASN A 158 1.43 -2.76 19.70
C ASN A 158 2.66 -3.68 19.53
N ARG A 159 2.65 -4.85 20.20
CA ARG A 159 3.77 -5.82 20.18
C ARG A 159 4.24 -6.19 18.77
N GLN A 160 3.32 -6.41 17.83
CA GLN A 160 3.64 -6.79 16.46
C GLN A 160 4.33 -5.64 15.68
N SER A 161 3.84 -4.42 15.83
CA SER A 161 4.48 -3.24 15.24
C SER A 161 5.87 -3.00 15.85
N LEU A 162 6.00 -3.20 17.16
CA LEU A 162 7.29 -3.08 17.85
C LEU A 162 8.30 -4.13 17.35
N GLN A 163 7.88 -5.38 17.07
CA GLN A 163 8.75 -6.37 16.41
C GLN A 163 9.35 -5.87 15.09
N HIS A 164 8.53 -5.20 14.27
CA HIS A 164 9.04 -4.64 13.01
C HIS A 164 10.04 -3.51 13.26
N VAL A 165 9.77 -2.62 14.22
CA VAL A 165 10.71 -1.57 14.61
C VAL A 165 12.03 -2.17 15.07
N VAL A 166 11.99 -3.18 15.95
CA VAL A 166 13.20 -3.89 16.44
C VAL A 166 13.95 -4.54 15.28
N ALA A 167 13.25 -5.21 14.37
CA ALA A 167 13.89 -5.87 13.22
C ALA A 167 14.60 -4.86 12.29
N HIS A 168 13.95 -3.72 12.02
CA HIS A 168 14.55 -2.67 11.20
C HIS A 168 15.77 -2.05 11.92
N LEU A 169 15.64 -1.79 13.21
CA LEU A 169 16.72 -1.17 14.02
C LEU A 169 17.93 -2.11 14.12
N ARG A 170 17.71 -3.40 14.37
CA ARG A 170 18.79 -4.42 14.36
C ARG A 170 19.56 -4.41 13.04
N ALA A 171 18.82 -4.43 11.91
CA ALA A 171 19.46 -4.43 10.60
C ALA A 171 20.30 -3.16 10.37
N PHE A 172 19.82 -2.00 10.82
CA PHE A 172 20.54 -0.73 10.72
C PHE A 172 21.77 -0.69 11.63
N LEU A 173 21.63 -1.08 12.91
CA LEU A 173 22.74 -1.06 13.87
C LEU A 173 23.83 -2.07 13.47
N ARG A 174 23.47 -3.25 12.95
CA ARG A 174 24.42 -4.22 12.38
C ARG A 174 25.20 -3.58 11.22
N PHE A 175 24.49 -2.97 10.27
CA PHE A 175 25.11 -2.26 9.16
C PHE A 175 26.09 -1.18 9.68
N CYS A 176 25.69 -0.39 10.67
CA CYS A 176 26.55 0.64 11.25
C CYS A 176 27.80 0.03 11.94
N GLY A 177 27.65 -1.06 12.67
CA GLY A 177 28.76 -1.76 13.33
C GLY A 177 29.75 -2.34 12.32
N GLU A 178 29.28 -3.03 11.28
CA GLU A 178 30.08 -3.59 10.19
C GLU A 178 30.88 -2.51 9.44
N HIS A 179 30.29 -1.31 9.27
CA HIS A 179 30.95 -0.17 8.61
C HIS A 179 31.66 0.80 9.57
N ARG A 180 31.86 0.41 10.83
CA ARG A 180 32.55 1.22 11.87
C ARG A 180 31.94 2.64 12.05
N LYS A 181 30.61 2.77 11.87
CA LYS A 181 29.86 4.01 12.07
C LYS A 181 29.27 4.12 13.47
N ALA A 182 29.10 2.99 14.16
CA ALA A 182 28.65 2.89 15.54
C ALA A 182 29.39 1.74 16.23
N PRO A 183 29.39 1.66 17.58
CA PRO A 183 29.93 0.52 18.32
C PRO A 183 29.29 -0.81 17.86
N ALA A 184 30.09 -1.86 17.80
CA ALA A 184 29.60 -3.20 17.47
C ALA A 184 28.76 -3.77 18.62
N GLY A 185 27.84 -4.70 18.31
CA GLY A 185 27.04 -5.41 19.31
C GLY A 185 25.75 -4.68 19.72
N LEU A 186 25.50 -3.45 19.27
CA LEU A 186 24.27 -2.73 19.56
C LEU A 186 23.03 -3.33 18.88
N ASP A 187 23.21 -4.25 17.93
CA ASP A 187 22.14 -4.99 17.27
C ASP A 187 21.64 -6.19 18.11
N ILE A 188 22.27 -6.50 19.25
CA ILE A 188 21.81 -7.53 20.19
C ILE A 188 20.67 -6.93 21.03
N ILE A 189 19.47 -6.92 20.45
CA ILE A 189 18.27 -6.36 21.06
C ILE A 189 17.25 -7.48 21.27
N ASP A 190 16.62 -7.54 22.42
CA ASP A 190 15.53 -8.50 22.66
C ASP A 190 14.30 -8.13 21.81
N THR A 191 13.73 -9.18 21.21
CA THR A 191 12.52 -9.00 20.41
C THR A 191 11.30 -9.37 21.24
N PRO A 192 10.29 -8.48 21.32
CA PRO A 192 9.05 -8.84 21.99
C PRO A 192 8.45 -10.11 21.40
N ARG A 193 8.17 -11.11 22.22
CA ARG A 193 7.52 -12.35 21.76
C ARG A 193 6.09 -12.01 21.33
N VAL A 194 5.76 -12.35 20.11
CA VAL A 194 4.41 -12.31 19.56
C VAL A 194 4.04 -13.73 19.16
N TYR A 195 3.07 -14.29 19.81
CA TYR A 195 2.59 -15.62 19.47
C TYR A 195 1.69 -15.52 18.24
N ARG A 196 2.06 -16.27 17.19
CA ARG A 196 1.21 -16.38 16.00
C ARG A 196 -0.13 -16.99 16.43
N GLY A 197 -1.20 -16.21 16.25
CA GLY A 197 -2.55 -16.65 16.60
C GLY A 197 -3.08 -16.21 17.96
N GLU A 198 -2.37 -15.34 18.70
CA GLU A 198 -2.93 -14.67 19.91
C GLU A 198 -4.26 -13.97 19.61
N LEU A 199 -4.35 -13.36 18.45
CA LEU A 199 -5.58 -12.69 18.01
C LEU A 199 -6.08 -13.34 16.72
N PRO A 200 -7.28 -13.90 16.72
CA PRO A 200 -7.88 -14.41 15.50
C PRO A 200 -8.10 -13.26 14.50
N PRO A 201 -8.07 -13.52 13.19
CA PRO A 201 -8.41 -12.52 12.20
C PRO A 201 -9.82 -11.99 12.46
N ARG A 202 -9.97 -10.67 12.42
CA ARG A 202 -11.29 -10.03 12.57
C ARG A 202 -12.07 -10.16 11.26
N ALA A 203 -12.72 -11.31 11.06
CA ALA A 203 -13.64 -11.49 9.96
C ALA A 203 -14.97 -10.80 10.28
N LEU A 204 -15.52 -10.09 9.32
CA LEU A 204 -16.87 -9.55 9.41
C LEU A 204 -17.88 -10.67 9.17
N ASP A 205 -19.00 -10.63 9.90
CA ASP A 205 -20.13 -11.48 9.53
C ASP A 205 -20.59 -11.16 8.11
N TRP A 206 -20.99 -12.21 7.38
CA TRP A 206 -21.38 -12.05 5.98
C TRP A 206 -22.65 -11.18 5.82
N THR A 207 -23.52 -11.16 6.81
CA THR A 207 -24.71 -10.30 6.85
C THR A 207 -24.30 -8.83 6.86
N ILE A 208 -23.31 -8.47 7.68
CA ILE A 208 -22.76 -7.11 7.78
C ILE A 208 -22.11 -6.71 6.45
N VAL A 209 -21.37 -7.63 5.79
CA VAL A 209 -20.77 -7.36 4.47
C VAL A 209 -21.86 -7.06 3.43
N ARG A 210 -22.94 -7.84 3.42
CA ARG A 210 -24.08 -7.60 2.53
C ARG A 210 -24.77 -6.27 2.81
N GLN A 211 -24.98 -5.92 4.06
CA GLN A 211 -25.57 -4.65 4.48
C GLN A 211 -24.69 -3.47 4.07
N LEU A 212 -23.35 -3.58 4.23
CA LEU A 212 -22.41 -2.57 3.79
C LEU A 212 -22.52 -2.32 2.28
N LEU A 213 -22.55 -3.38 1.48
CA LEU A 213 -22.71 -3.24 0.03
C LEU A 213 -24.09 -2.68 -0.35
N ALA A 214 -25.16 -3.11 0.33
CA ALA A 214 -26.52 -2.63 0.10
C ALA A 214 -26.69 -1.15 0.47
N SER A 215 -25.94 -0.65 1.45
CA SER A 215 -25.97 0.76 1.86
C SER A 215 -25.46 1.73 0.77
N ILE A 216 -24.74 1.22 -0.23
CA ILE A 216 -24.20 2.05 -1.31
C ILE A 216 -25.26 2.23 -2.39
N ARG A 217 -25.98 3.34 -2.31
CA ARG A 217 -26.94 3.74 -3.34
C ARG A 217 -26.19 4.26 -4.57
N ARG A 218 -26.03 3.46 -5.61
CA ARG A 218 -25.24 3.73 -6.84
C ARG A 218 -25.82 4.86 -7.70
N ARG A 219 -25.87 6.07 -7.16
CA ARG A 219 -26.46 7.26 -7.81
C ARG A 219 -25.47 7.99 -8.71
N GLY A 220 -24.20 8.03 -8.34
CA GLY A 220 -23.17 8.77 -9.08
C GLY A 220 -21.90 7.93 -9.34
N PRO A 221 -20.96 8.48 -10.13
CA PRO A 221 -19.73 7.80 -10.53
C PRO A 221 -18.91 7.29 -9.34
N ARG A 222 -18.83 8.06 -8.25
CA ARG A 222 -18.14 7.65 -7.02
C ARG A 222 -18.78 6.42 -6.40
N ASP A 223 -20.11 6.37 -6.35
CA ASP A 223 -20.81 5.26 -5.70
C ASP A 223 -20.64 3.97 -6.49
N TRP A 224 -20.69 4.04 -7.82
CA TRP A 224 -20.46 2.89 -8.69
C TRP A 224 -19.03 2.37 -8.56
N ARG A 225 -18.03 3.25 -8.55
CA ARG A 225 -16.64 2.88 -8.34
C ARG A 225 -16.44 2.18 -6.98
N ASP A 226 -16.90 2.83 -5.92
CA ASP A 226 -16.73 2.35 -4.56
C ASP A 226 -17.44 1.00 -4.37
N TYR A 227 -18.63 0.85 -4.94
CA TYR A 227 -19.36 -0.42 -4.93
C TYR A 227 -18.59 -1.52 -5.67
N ALA A 228 -18.08 -1.25 -6.86
CA ALA A 228 -17.32 -2.23 -7.64
C ALA A 228 -16.04 -2.66 -6.90
N ILE A 229 -15.31 -1.72 -6.30
CA ILE A 229 -14.14 -2.00 -5.47
C ILE A 229 -14.48 -2.93 -4.31
N LEU A 230 -15.47 -2.55 -3.49
CA LEU A 230 -15.85 -3.33 -2.30
C LEU A 230 -16.48 -4.68 -2.68
N HIS A 231 -17.19 -4.75 -3.80
CA HIS A 231 -17.71 -6.01 -4.34
C HIS A 231 -16.58 -6.99 -4.69
N LEU A 232 -15.54 -6.54 -5.41
CA LEU A 232 -14.40 -7.39 -5.73
C LEU A 232 -13.65 -7.86 -4.46
N MET A 233 -13.49 -6.99 -3.48
CA MET A 233 -12.88 -7.36 -2.21
C MET A 233 -13.71 -8.37 -1.42
N ALA A 234 -15.03 -8.22 -1.42
CA ALA A 234 -15.94 -9.07 -0.66
C ALA A 234 -16.20 -10.42 -1.32
N TYR A 235 -16.36 -10.47 -2.64
CA TYR A 235 -16.76 -11.69 -3.37
C TYR A 235 -15.61 -12.48 -3.99
N TYR A 236 -14.43 -11.85 -4.12
CA TYR A 236 -13.22 -12.49 -4.67
C TYR A 236 -12.04 -12.43 -3.69
N GLY A 237 -12.22 -11.82 -2.53
CA GLY A 237 -11.19 -11.74 -1.50
C GLY A 237 -9.96 -10.93 -1.90
N LEU A 238 -10.06 -10.04 -2.90
CA LEU A 238 -8.92 -9.27 -3.40
C LEU A 238 -8.36 -8.33 -2.33
N ARG A 239 -7.02 -8.22 -2.28
CA ARG A 239 -6.34 -7.24 -1.43
C ARG A 239 -6.51 -5.82 -1.99
N PRO A 240 -6.47 -4.77 -1.16
CA PRO A 240 -6.53 -3.39 -1.65
C PRO A 240 -5.48 -3.06 -2.70
N SER A 241 -4.27 -3.62 -2.57
CA SER A 241 -3.20 -3.44 -3.55
C SER A 241 -3.48 -4.15 -4.88
N GLU A 242 -4.10 -5.32 -4.85
CA GLU A 242 -4.50 -6.07 -6.04
C GLU A 242 -5.60 -5.31 -6.80
N VAL A 243 -6.63 -4.83 -6.08
CA VAL A 243 -7.69 -4.00 -6.68
C VAL A 243 -7.14 -2.71 -7.29
N ALA A 244 -6.20 -2.06 -6.62
CA ALA A 244 -5.60 -0.80 -7.10
C ALA A 244 -4.78 -0.99 -8.40
N THR A 245 -4.21 -2.18 -8.59
CA THR A 245 -3.37 -2.50 -9.76
C THR A 245 -4.12 -3.18 -10.89
N LEU A 246 -5.39 -3.54 -10.70
CA LEU A 246 -6.21 -4.13 -11.77
C LEU A 246 -6.21 -3.24 -13.01
N ARG A 247 -6.05 -3.87 -14.16
CA ARG A 247 -6.03 -3.23 -15.47
C ARG A 247 -7.31 -3.57 -16.25
N LEU A 248 -7.60 -2.81 -17.28
CA LEU A 248 -8.73 -3.06 -18.17
C LEU A 248 -8.59 -4.39 -18.91
N ASP A 249 -7.37 -4.73 -19.33
CA ASP A 249 -7.03 -5.97 -20.02
C ASP A 249 -6.97 -7.21 -19.10
N ALA A 250 -7.12 -7.02 -17.80
CA ALA A 250 -7.19 -8.09 -16.81
C ALA A 250 -8.53 -8.84 -16.84
N ILE A 251 -9.56 -8.26 -17.46
CA ILE A 251 -10.90 -8.86 -17.57
C ILE A 251 -11.03 -9.51 -18.93
N ASP A 252 -11.16 -10.83 -18.94
CA ASP A 252 -11.58 -11.57 -20.12
C ASP A 252 -13.11 -11.71 -20.08
N TRP A 253 -13.78 -11.00 -20.98
CA TRP A 253 -15.24 -10.95 -21.03
C TRP A 253 -15.86 -12.21 -21.62
N GLU A 254 -15.16 -12.88 -22.54
CA GLU A 254 -15.60 -14.11 -23.22
C GLU A 254 -15.38 -15.32 -22.31
N ALA A 255 -14.15 -15.50 -21.82
CA ALA A 255 -13.80 -16.58 -20.88
C ALA A 255 -14.35 -16.35 -19.47
N ARG A 256 -14.90 -15.17 -19.18
CA ARG A 256 -15.42 -14.76 -17.86
C ARG A 256 -14.39 -14.95 -16.77
N THR A 257 -13.18 -14.49 -17.00
CA THR A 257 -12.10 -14.58 -16.03
C THR A 257 -11.52 -13.21 -15.68
N LEU A 258 -10.92 -13.13 -14.49
CA LEU A 258 -10.19 -11.96 -13.99
C LEU A 258 -8.78 -12.38 -13.65
N ARG A 259 -7.81 -11.78 -14.32
CA ARG A 259 -6.39 -11.96 -14.06
C ARG A 259 -5.91 -10.97 -13.01
N VAL A 260 -5.41 -11.48 -11.90
CA VAL A 260 -4.96 -10.69 -10.76
C VAL A 260 -3.46 -10.89 -10.56
N GLU A 261 -2.69 -9.83 -10.67
CA GLU A 261 -1.25 -9.85 -10.40
C GLU A 261 -0.99 -9.68 -8.90
N GLN A 262 -0.44 -10.70 -8.29
CA GLN A 262 -0.12 -10.71 -6.86
C GLN A 262 1.33 -10.26 -6.63
N ARG A 263 1.54 -8.97 -6.45
CA ARG A 263 2.87 -8.37 -6.28
C ARG A 263 3.67 -8.96 -5.11
N LYS A 264 3.00 -9.31 -4.01
CA LYS A 264 3.65 -9.88 -2.82
C LYS A 264 4.18 -11.29 -3.06
N THR A 265 3.48 -12.07 -3.88
CA THR A 265 3.83 -13.46 -4.20
C THR A 265 4.51 -13.60 -5.56
N ARG A 266 4.55 -12.55 -6.36
CA ARG A 266 5.03 -12.54 -7.76
C ARG A 266 4.34 -13.63 -8.61
N SER A 267 3.05 -13.85 -8.36
CA SER A 267 2.24 -14.85 -9.04
C SER A 267 1.05 -14.19 -9.73
N ILE A 268 0.51 -14.88 -10.73
CA ILE A 268 -0.71 -14.48 -11.42
C ILE A 268 -1.80 -15.44 -10.98
N LEU A 269 -2.92 -14.88 -10.54
CA LEU A 269 -4.11 -15.63 -10.18
C LEU A 269 -5.20 -15.35 -11.23
N VAL A 270 -5.77 -16.40 -11.79
CA VAL A 270 -6.90 -16.32 -12.72
C VAL A 270 -8.15 -16.79 -12.00
N LEU A 271 -9.11 -15.91 -11.83
CA LEU A 271 -10.35 -16.17 -11.10
C LEU A 271 -11.55 -16.23 -12.06
N PRO A 272 -12.43 -17.23 -11.96
CA PRO A 272 -13.69 -17.22 -12.69
C PRO A 272 -14.58 -16.08 -12.17
N VAL A 273 -15.21 -15.34 -13.07
CA VAL A 273 -16.04 -14.18 -12.72
C VAL A 273 -17.52 -14.46 -13.00
N ALA A 274 -18.33 -14.30 -11.98
CA ALA A 274 -19.78 -14.47 -12.12
C ALA A 274 -20.37 -13.40 -13.06
N SER A 275 -21.39 -13.79 -13.85
CA SER A 275 -22.06 -12.88 -14.79
C SER A 275 -22.57 -11.59 -14.16
N GLN A 276 -23.00 -11.64 -12.89
CA GLN A 276 -23.44 -10.47 -12.14
C GLN A 276 -22.27 -9.48 -11.92
N THR A 277 -21.09 -9.99 -11.62
CA THR A 277 -19.89 -9.15 -11.43
C THR A 277 -19.42 -8.55 -12.77
N LEU A 278 -19.48 -9.31 -13.86
CA LEU A 278 -19.19 -8.77 -15.18
C LEU A 278 -20.15 -7.64 -15.56
N ARG A 279 -21.46 -7.82 -15.33
CA ARG A 279 -22.45 -6.74 -15.54
C ARG A 279 -22.17 -5.52 -14.69
N LEU A 280 -21.76 -5.71 -13.44
CA LEU A 280 -21.37 -4.61 -12.55
C LEU A 280 -20.14 -3.85 -13.09
N LEU A 281 -19.08 -4.56 -13.46
CA LEU A 281 -17.86 -3.95 -13.99
C LEU A 281 -18.13 -3.24 -15.31
N HIS A 282 -18.90 -3.87 -16.19
CA HIS A 282 -19.32 -3.24 -17.45
C HIS A 282 -20.08 -1.92 -17.20
N ARG A 283 -21.04 -1.93 -16.26
CA ARG A 283 -21.80 -0.73 -15.91
C ARG A 283 -20.89 0.36 -15.34
N TYR A 284 -19.94 0.00 -14.46
CA TYR A 284 -18.95 0.94 -13.94
C TYR A 284 -18.13 1.57 -15.07
N LEU A 285 -17.65 0.78 -16.01
CA LEU A 285 -16.86 1.27 -17.14
C LEU A 285 -17.65 2.23 -18.04
N GLN A 286 -18.94 1.93 -18.27
CA GLN A 286 -19.77 2.75 -19.14
C GLN A 286 -20.17 4.09 -18.57
N ILE A 287 -20.55 4.13 -17.28
CA ILE A 287 -21.23 5.31 -16.71
C ILE A 287 -20.43 6.04 -15.62
N ALA A 288 -19.39 5.42 -15.10
CA ALA A 288 -18.76 5.94 -13.87
C ALA A 288 -17.24 6.08 -13.95
N ARG A 289 -16.57 5.29 -14.78
CA ARG A 289 -15.13 5.44 -14.94
C ARG A 289 -14.83 6.72 -15.71
N PRO A 290 -13.98 7.62 -15.15
CA PRO A 290 -13.57 8.81 -15.88
C PRO A 290 -12.88 8.44 -17.20
N ASP A 291 -13.07 9.27 -18.23
CA ASP A 291 -12.32 9.11 -19.48
C ASP A 291 -10.84 9.40 -19.25
N SER A 292 -9.99 8.47 -19.67
CA SER A 292 -8.55 8.54 -19.42
C SER A 292 -7.83 7.42 -20.18
N ASP A 293 -6.64 7.71 -20.70
CA ASP A 293 -5.73 6.73 -21.33
C ASP A 293 -5.09 5.76 -20.32
N SER A 294 -5.32 5.96 -19.05
CA SER A 294 -4.80 5.10 -17.99
C SER A 294 -5.31 3.66 -18.14
N PRO A 295 -4.43 2.66 -18.21
CA PRO A 295 -4.84 1.26 -18.36
C PRO A 295 -5.47 0.67 -17.09
N GLN A 296 -5.41 1.36 -15.96
CA GLN A 296 -5.95 0.86 -14.69
C GLN A 296 -7.48 0.89 -14.70
N LEU A 297 -8.07 -0.16 -14.13
CA LEU A 297 -9.52 -0.30 -14.02
C LEU A 297 -10.12 0.80 -13.13
N PHE A 298 -9.51 1.06 -11.97
CA PHE A 298 -10.03 2.02 -11.00
C PHE A 298 -9.21 3.31 -10.95
N LEU A 299 -9.89 4.42 -11.19
CA LEU A 299 -9.31 5.76 -11.21
C LEU A 299 -9.87 6.63 -10.10
N ARG A 300 -9.13 7.70 -9.78
CA ARG A 300 -9.65 8.79 -8.97
C ARG A 300 -10.75 9.52 -9.76
N ILE A 301 -11.84 9.89 -9.09
CA ILE A 301 -12.96 10.62 -9.70
C ILE A 301 -12.67 12.13 -9.74
N ARG A 302 -11.84 12.63 -8.84
CA ARG A 302 -11.48 14.06 -8.77
C ARG A 302 -10.12 14.30 -9.39
N SER A 303 -9.97 15.45 -10.03
CA SER A 303 -8.70 15.90 -10.60
C SER A 303 -7.56 15.95 -9.56
N PRO A 304 -6.35 15.60 -9.97
CA PRO A 304 -5.99 15.00 -11.25
C PRO A 304 -6.49 13.55 -11.36
N ILE A 305 -7.09 13.22 -12.54
CA ILE A 305 -7.54 11.86 -12.84
C ILE A 305 -6.32 10.97 -13.02
N LYS A 306 -6.11 10.05 -12.08
CA LYS A 306 -4.97 9.12 -12.04
C LYS A 306 -5.42 7.78 -11.49
N ALA A 307 -4.63 6.74 -11.72
CA ALA A 307 -4.81 5.43 -11.09
C ALA A 307 -4.95 5.55 -9.57
N MET A 308 -5.86 4.77 -9.00
CA MET A 308 -5.98 4.69 -7.55
C MET A 308 -4.77 3.96 -6.96
N LYS A 309 -4.24 4.49 -5.86
CA LYS A 309 -3.23 3.79 -5.06
C LYS A 309 -3.92 2.90 -4.02
N HIS A 310 -3.20 1.93 -3.47
CA HIS A 310 -3.76 0.97 -2.50
C HIS A 310 -4.40 1.64 -1.28
N TYR A 311 -3.82 2.73 -0.77
CA TYR A 311 -4.40 3.48 0.34
C TYR A 311 -5.73 4.15 -0.06
N GLY A 312 -5.88 4.59 -1.31
CA GLY A 312 -7.16 5.11 -1.80
C GLY A 312 -8.27 4.05 -1.81
N VAL A 313 -7.93 2.77 -2.06
CA VAL A 313 -8.88 1.65 -1.93
C VAL A 313 -9.25 1.42 -0.46
N ILE A 314 -8.27 1.51 0.45
CA ILE A 314 -8.52 1.44 1.90
C ILE A 314 -9.44 2.59 2.35
N ASP A 315 -9.21 3.80 1.85
CA ASP A 315 -10.04 4.97 2.15
C ASP A 315 -11.49 4.81 1.67
N VAL A 316 -11.71 4.12 0.54
CA VAL A 316 -13.06 3.76 0.09
C VAL A 316 -13.78 2.93 1.14
N PHE A 317 -13.13 1.88 1.65
CA PHE A 317 -13.72 1.05 2.72
C PHE A 317 -14.00 1.88 3.97
N ASN A 318 -13.03 2.63 4.46
CA ASN A 318 -13.16 3.45 5.68
C ASN A 318 -14.28 4.49 5.55
N TYR A 319 -14.40 5.13 4.38
CA TYR A 319 -15.46 6.09 4.11
C TYR A 319 -16.84 5.42 4.11
N ARG A 320 -16.99 4.28 3.40
CA ARG A 320 -18.27 3.57 3.28
C ARG A 320 -18.67 2.92 4.61
N ALA A 321 -17.72 2.38 5.35
CA ALA A 321 -17.96 1.84 6.69
C ALA A 321 -18.51 2.91 7.63
N ARG A 322 -17.90 4.09 7.68
CA ARG A 322 -18.41 5.20 8.50
C ARG A 322 -19.78 5.68 8.05
N LYS A 323 -20.00 5.78 6.74
CA LYS A 323 -21.26 6.27 6.17
C LYS A 323 -22.43 5.29 6.34
N SER A 324 -22.16 4.00 6.46
CA SER A 324 -23.20 2.97 6.56
C SER A 324 -23.92 2.92 7.91
N GLY A 325 -23.34 3.50 8.96
CA GLY A 325 -23.86 3.38 10.34
C GLY A 325 -23.75 1.98 10.95
N LEU A 326 -23.12 1.02 10.24
CA LEU A 326 -22.97 -0.35 10.72
C LEU A 326 -21.85 -0.45 11.79
N PRO A 327 -21.85 -1.49 12.64
CA PRO A 327 -20.87 -1.68 13.70
C PRO A 327 -19.51 -2.14 13.15
N LEU A 328 -18.89 -1.30 12.31
CA LEU A 328 -17.62 -1.55 11.62
C LEU A 328 -16.44 -0.80 12.27
N LYS A 329 -16.63 -0.25 13.48
CA LYS A 329 -15.57 0.46 14.20
C LYS A 329 -14.38 -0.47 14.47
N GLY A 330 -13.19 -0.04 14.03
CA GLY A 330 -11.95 -0.81 14.15
C GLY A 330 -11.77 -1.93 13.11
N ALA A 331 -12.74 -2.15 12.22
CA ALA A 331 -12.55 -3.04 11.09
C ALA A 331 -11.65 -2.40 10.02
N SER A 332 -10.79 -3.19 9.42
CA SER A 332 -10.00 -2.79 8.27
C SER A 332 -10.58 -3.35 6.97
N SER A 333 -10.17 -2.80 5.83
CA SER A 333 -10.56 -3.32 4.52
C SER A 333 -10.20 -4.80 4.30
N TYR A 334 -9.17 -5.31 5.00
CA TYR A 334 -8.81 -6.73 5.00
C TYR A 334 -9.86 -7.65 5.61
N ALA A 335 -10.74 -7.11 6.48
CA ALA A 335 -11.83 -7.87 7.07
C ALA A 335 -12.82 -8.42 6.01
N LEU A 336 -12.94 -7.75 4.84
CA LEU A 336 -13.72 -8.27 3.72
C LEU A 336 -13.13 -9.56 3.15
N ARG A 337 -11.79 -9.62 3.01
CA ARG A 337 -11.09 -10.82 2.56
C ARG A 337 -11.21 -11.96 3.58
N HIS A 338 -11.13 -11.63 4.87
CA HIS A 338 -11.37 -12.61 5.93
C HIS A 338 -12.81 -13.14 5.91
N ALA A 339 -13.79 -12.24 5.70
CA ALA A 339 -15.19 -12.63 5.55
C ALA A 339 -15.43 -13.53 4.33
N PHE A 340 -14.75 -13.27 3.21
CA PHE A 340 -14.78 -14.14 2.03
C PHE A 340 -14.25 -15.54 2.34
N ALA A 341 -13.08 -15.63 2.97
CA ALA A 341 -12.49 -16.91 3.35
C ALA A 341 -13.39 -17.71 4.31
N MET A 342 -13.91 -17.05 5.34
CA MET A 342 -14.85 -17.67 6.30
C MET A 342 -16.14 -18.15 5.64
N ARG A 343 -16.66 -17.37 4.68
CA ARG A 343 -17.83 -17.78 3.92
C ARG A 343 -17.59 -19.04 3.10
N LEU A 344 -16.42 -19.16 2.46
CA LEU A 344 -16.06 -20.37 1.72
C LEU A 344 -15.90 -21.57 2.65
N LEU A 345 -15.23 -21.36 3.79
CA LEU A 345 -15.02 -22.39 4.80
C LEU A 345 -16.37 -22.94 5.33
N ARG A 346 -17.30 -22.05 5.71
CA ARG A 346 -18.64 -22.42 6.17
C ARG A 346 -19.49 -23.11 5.08
N ARG A 347 -19.10 -23.03 3.83
CA ARG A 347 -19.70 -23.75 2.72
C ARG A 347 -19.02 -25.08 2.41
N GLY A 348 -18.09 -25.51 3.26
CA GLY A 348 -17.37 -26.76 3.11
C GLY A 348 -16.24 -26.74 2.07
N VAL A 349 -15.84 -25.56 1.58
CA VAL A 349 -14.68 -25.47 0.67
C VAL A 349 -13.42 -25.79 1.42
N GLY A 350 -12.65 -26.76 0.91
CA GLY A 350 -11.41 -27.20 1.54
C GLY A 350 -10.37 -26.09 1.70
N ILE A 351 -9.61 -26.14 2.78
CA ILE A 351 -8.66 -25.08 3.16
C ILE A 351 -7.61 -24.80 2.08
N LYS A 352 -7.17 -25.83 1.36
CA LYS A 352 -6.24 -25.70 0.24
C LYS A 352 -6.86 -24.88 -0.89
N ALA A 353 -8.07 -25.19 -1.30
CA ALA A 353 -8.77 -24.46 -2.35
C ALA A 353 -9.03 -23.00 -1.97
N ILE A 354 -9.32 -22.73 -0.68
CA ILE A 354 -9.41 -21.36 -0.17
C ILE A 354 -8.07 -20.67 -0.28
N GLY A 355 -6.97 -21.34 0.07
CA GLY A 355 -5.62 -20.82 -0.07
C GLY A 355 -5.27 -20.47 -1.51
N ASP A 356 -5.59 -21.34 -2.45
CA ASP A 356 -5.35 -21.17 -3.88
C ASP A 356 -6.16 -19.95 -4.43
N LEU A 357 -7.45 -19.86 -4.09
CA LEU A 357 -8.30 -18.72 -4.46
C LEU A 357 -7.82 -17.39 -3.88
N LEU A 358 -7.21 -17.42 -2.70
CA LEU A 358 -6.62 -16.24 -2.08
C LEU A 358 -5.18 -15.98 -2.55
N GLY A 359 -4.53 -16.94 -3.22
CA GLY A 359 -3.13 -16.86 -3.59
C GLY A 359 -2.21 -16.82 -2.37
N HIS A 360 -2.43 -17.72 -1.42
CA HIS A 360 -1.54 -17.92 -0.30
C HIS A 360 -0.37 -18.85 -0.69
N ARG A 361 0.85 -18.49 -0.32
CA ARG A 361 2.03 -19.33 -0.58
C ARG A 361 2.13 -20.55 0.32
N SER A 362 1.56 -20.47 1.50
CA SER A 362 1.57 -21.57 2.47
C SER A 362 0.17 -21.87 2.96
N LEU A 363 -0.08 -23.13 3.22
CA LEU A 363 -1.34 -23.59 3.81
C LEU A 363 -1.54 -22.98 5.21
N GLU A 364 -0.45 -22.79 5.96
CA GLU A 364 -0.46 -22.17 7.29
C GLU A 364 -1.11 -20.79 7.30
N ALA A 365 -0.89 -19.98 6.23
CA ALA A 365 -1.52 -18.68 6.10
C ALA A 365 -3.05 -18.75 5.96
N THR A 366 -3.58 -19.90 5.54
CA THR A 366 -5.01 -20.16 5.39
C THR A 366 -5.59 -20.85 6.61
N CYS A 367 -4.80 -21.68 7.32
CA CYS A 367 -5.23 -22.37 8.54
C CYS A 367 -5.61 -21.42 9.68
N VAL A 368 -5.23 -20.16 9.61
CA VAL A 368 -5.67 -19.13 10.56
C VAL A 368 -7.20 -19.00 10.59
N TYR A 369 -7.90 -19.33 9.52
CA TYR A 369 -9.36 -19.29 9.45
C TYR A 369 -10.02 -20.44 10.21
N LEU A 370 -9.38 -21.59 10.36
CA LEU A 370 -9.90 -22.70 11.16
C LEU A 370 -10.03 -22.35 12.63
N ARG A 371 -9.19 -21.45 13.14
CA ARG A 371 -9.23 -20.99 14.54
C ARG A 371 -10.40 -20.07 14.84
N ILE A 372 -11.09 -19.57 13.83
CA ILE A 372 -12.22 -18.62 13.98
C ILE A 372 -13.54 -19.39 14.06
N ASP A 373 -13.61 -20.55 13.42
CA ASP A 373 -14.85 -21.34 13.37
C ASP A 373 -14.87 -22.39 14.47
N ILE A 374 -15.30 -21.97 15.65
CA ILE A 374 -15.40 -22.83 16.82
C ILE A 374 -16.38 -24.00 16.57
N ASP A 375 -17.42 -23.77 15.76
CA ASP A 375 -18.44 -24.79 15.48
C ASP A 375 -17.84 -25.92 14.64
N MET A 376 -16.90 -25.65 13.75
CA MET A 376 -16.15 -26.67 13.02
C MET A 376 -15.12 -27.43 13.89
N LEU A 377 -14.68 -26.83 14.99
CA LEU A 377 -13.75 -27.48 15.93
C LEU A 377 -14.46 -28.34 16.98
N ARG A 378 -15.72 -28.08 17.29
CA ARG A 378 -16.50 -28.83 18.27
C ARG A 378 -16.53 -30.36 18.02
N PRO A 379 -16.73 -30.86 16.79
CA PRO A 379 -16.76 -32.29 16.53
C PRO A 379 -15.44 -33.02 16.76
N VAL A 380 -14.31 -32.28 16.72
CA VAL A 380 -12.96 -32.85 16.96
C VAL A 380 -12.44 -32.56 18.37
N ALA A 381 -13.20 -31.82 19.17
CA ALA A 381 -12.88 -31.57 20.57
C ALA A 381 -13.08 -32.86 21.36
N LEU A 382 -12.09 -33.23 22.19
CA LEU A 382 -12.23 -34.34 23.14
C LEU A 382 -13.34 -33.94 24.15
N PRO A 383 -14.18 -34.90 24.57
CA PRO A 383 -15.12 -34.70 25.65
C PRO A 383 -14.37 -34.28 26.91
N VAL A 384 -14.82 -33.24 27.59
CA VAL A 384 -14.27 -32.84 28.88
C VAL A 384 -14.66 -33.95 29.87
N PRO A 385 -13.70 -34.59 30.59
CA PRO A 385 -14.03 -35.53 31.62
C PRO A 385 -14.99 -34.90 32.61
N GLY A 386 -16.14 -35.55 32.86
CA GLY A 386 -17.12 -35.04 33.83
C GLY A 386 -16.48 -34.93 35.22
N ILE A 387 -16.84 -33.89 35.97
CA ILE A 387 -16.33 -33.63 37.34
C ILE A 387 -16.51 -34.83 38.26
N ALA A 388 -17.46 -35.72 37.97
CA ALA A 388 -17.67 -37.01 38.68
C ALA A 388 -16.50 -38.01 38.52
N ALA A 389 -15.79 -37.95 37.38
CA ALA A 389 -14.62 -38.83 37.15
C ALA A 389 -13.36 -38.40 37.92
N LEU A 390 -13.30 -37.17 38.40
CA LEU A 390 -12.21 -36.63 39.20
C LEU A 390 -12.38 -36.87 40.73
N ARG A 391 -13.57 -37.34 41.18
CA ARG A 391 -13.86 -37.65 42.58
C ARG A 391 -13.83 -39.12 42.93
N GLY A 392 -13.53 -40.00 41.98
CA GLY A 392 -13.49 -41.44 42.16
C GLY A 392 -12.08 -42.04 42.44
N GLY A 393 -11.20 -41.28 43.03
CA GLY A 393 -9.83 -41.70 43.35
C GLY A 393 -9.49 -41.56 44.82
N ASP A 394 -10.47 -41.80 45.71
CA ASP A 394 -10.16 -42.02 47.13
C ASP A 394 -10.93 -43.26 47.61
N ASN A 395 -10.17 -44.18 48.19
CA ASN A 395 -10.54 -45.40 48.89
C ASN A 395 -10.53 -46.69 48.04
N ASP A 396 -9.38 -47.39 48.03
CA ASP A 396 -9.16 -48.58 48.87
C ASP A 396 -7.65 -48.91 48.91
#